data_7a56ea870bdc97661603a0098ad3653e
#
_entry.id   7a56ea870bdc97661603a0098ad3653e
#
_cell.length_a   1.000
_cell.length_b   1.000
_cell.length_c   1.000
_cell.angle_alpha   90.00
_cell.angle_beta   90.00
_cell.angle_gamma   90.00
#
_symmetry.space_group_name_H-M   'P 1'
#
loop_
_entity.id
_entity.type
_entity.pdbx_description
1 polymer ?
#
loop_
_entity_poly.entity_id
_entity_poly.type
_entity_poly.pdbx_seq_one_letter_code
_entity_poly.pdbx_strand_id
1 'polypeptide(L)'
;MSYTVSELLLRNLRDVFGENDPARRRAAINELYNEECVFYDPNKGAHRGRDAIDRIAGIIKATHPDYQYRPIGAPEELGDAARCRWVSGTPGKAPAYAGTDFVIARNGRIAAVYLFFEMLP
;
A
#
# COMPACT_ATOMS: atom_id res chain seq x y z
N MET A 1 3.41 20.19 3.55
CA MET A 1 2.43 19.97 2.48
C MET A 1 1.61 18.74 2.81
N SER A 2 0.30 18.85 2.73
CA SER A 2 -0.60 17.74 3.03
C SER A 2 -0.96 16.98 1.77
N TYR A 3 -1.08 15.66 1.91
CA TYR A 3 -1.60 14.80 0.84
C TYR A 3 -3.08 14.56 1.05
N THR A 4 -3.83 14.42 -0.05
CA THR A 4 -5.17 13.85 0.03
C THR A 4 -5.06 12.36 0.37
N VAL A 5 -6.12 11.77 0.91
CA VAL A 5 -6.10 10.35 1.22
C VAL A 5 -5.94 9.50 -0.04
N SER A 6 -6.45 9.95 -1.19
CA SER A 6 -6.23 9.29 -2.48
C SER A 6 -4.75 9.28 -2.87
N GLU A 7 -4.08 10.42 -2.69
CA GLU A 7 -2.64 10.52 -2.96
C GLU A 7 -1.82 9.60 -2.05
N LEU A 8 -2.19 9.55 -0.77
CA LEU A 8 -1.54 8.64 0.18
C LEU A 8 -1.69 7.18 -0.27
N LEU A 9 -2.90 6.79 -0.68
CA LEU A 9 -3.16 5.44 -1.15
C LEU A 9 -2.30 5.10 -2.37
N LEU A 10 -2.27 5.97 -3.37
CA LEU A 10 -1.52 5.73 -4.60
C LEU A 10 -0.02 5.70 -4.35
N ARG A 11 0.48 6.61 -3.53
CA ARG A 11 1.89 6.63 -3.17
C ARG A 11 2.30 5.41 -2.35
N ASN A 12 1.42 4.93 -1.49
CA ASN A 12 1.69 3.71 -0.74
C ASN A 12 1.90 2.51 -1.66
N LEU A 13 1.07 2.36 -2.68
CA LEU A 13 1.23 1.28 -3.66
C LEU A 13 2.54 1.42 -4.45
N ARG A 14 2.89 2.63 -4.86
CA ARG A 14 4.06 2.87 -5.71
C ARG A 14 5.36 2.91 -4.93
N ASP A 15 5.39 3.66 -3.82
CA ASP A 15 6.65 4.03 -3.16
C ASP A 15 6.95 3.21 -1.91
N VAL A 16 5.99 2.46 -1.39
CA VAL A 16 6.19 1.57 -0.25
C VAL A 16 6.17 0.12 -0.71
N PHE A 17 5.01 -0.38 -1.12
CA PHE A 17 4.88 -1.80 -1.50
C PHE A 17 5.47 -2.09 -2.89
N GLY A 18 5.58 -1.07 -3.74
CA GLY A 18 6.17 -1.19 -5.06
C GLY A 18 7.66 -0.82 -5.13
N GLU A 19 8.28 -0.40 -4.03
CA GLU A 19 9.66 0.10 -4.03
C GLU A 19 10.65 -0.97 -3.63
N ASN A 20 11.62 -1.26 -4.49
CA ASN A 20 12.67 -2.26 -4.24
C ASN A 20 13.78 -1.75 -3.31
N ASP A 21 14.11 -0.45 -3.40
CA ASP A 21 15.21 0.09 -2.62
C ASP A 21 14.80 0.29 -1.16
N PRO A 22 15.45 -0.38 -0.19
CA PRO A 22 15.05 -0.28 1.21
C PRO A 22 15.13 1.13 1.78
N ALA A 23 16.11 1.91 1.37
CA ALA A 23 16.28 3.28 1.88
C ALA A 23 15.16 4.20 1.37
N ARG A 24 14.82 4.12 0.07
CA ARG A 24 13.73 4.89 -0.50
C ARG A 24 12.39 4.47 0.07
N ARG A 25 12.17 3.16 0.26
CA ARG A 25 10.94 2.65 0.87
C ARG A 25 10.77 3.18 2.29
N ARG A 26 11.83 3.14 3.09
CA ARG A 26 11.77 3.65 4.47
C ARG A 26 11.50 5.15 4.50
N ALA A 27 12.11 5.91 3.63
CA ALA A 27 11.86 7.35 3.52
C ALA A 27 10.39 7.63 3.20
N ALA A 28 9.80 6.86 2.27
CA ALA A 28 8.39 6.99 1.93
C ALA A 28 7.49 6.64 3.11
N ILE A 29 7.80 5.58 3.85
CA ILE A 29 7.04 5.19 5.04
C ILE A 29 7.06 6.32 6.07
N ASN A 30 8.22 6.91 6.33
CA ASN A 30 8.34 8.01 7.29
C ASN A 30 7.56 9.25 6.85
N GLU A 31 7.44 9.46 5.55
CA GLU A 31 6.69 10.58 5.00
C GLU A 31 5.18 10.33 5.02
N LEU A 32 4.75 9.12 4.67
CA LEU A 32 3.35 8.83 4.39
C LEU A 32 2.56 8.30 5.57
N TYR A 33 3.21 7.62 6.51
CA TYR A 33 2.53 6.92 7.61
C TYR A 33 2.67 7.67 8.93
N ASN A 34 1.61 7.62 9.74
CA ASN A 34 1.71 8.01 11.15
C ASN A 34 2.58 7.01 11.90
N GLU A 35 3.13 7.44 13.04
CA GLU A 35 3.88 6.52 13.92
C GLU A 35 2.99 5.40 14.44
N GLU A 36 1.74 5.73 14.76
CA GLU A 36 0.75 4.76 15.24
C GLU A 36 -0.12 4.28 14.07
N CYS A 37 0.53 3.68 13.08
CA CYS A 37 -0.17 3.14 11.92
C CYS A 37 -0.38 1.64 12.06
N VAL A 38 -1.29 1.10 11.25
CA VAL A 38 -1.53 -0.33 11.18
C VAL A 38 -1.84 -0.74 9.74
N PHE A 39 -1.29 -1.87 9.34
CA PHE A 39 -1.62 -2.52 8.08
C PHE A 39 -2.22 -3.89 8.38
N TYR A 40 -3.43 -4.11 7.91
CA TYR A 40 -4.13 -5.38 8.06
C TYR A 40 -3.99 -6.19 6.76
N ASP A 41 -3.30 -7.32 6.86
CA ASP A 41 -3.09 -8.26 5.76
C ASP A 41 -3.91 -9.51 6.04
N PRO A 42 -4.79 -9.97 5.12
CA PRO A 42 -5.63 -11.14 5.36
C PRO A 42 -4.86 -12.41 5.69
N ASN A 43 -3.64 -12.52 5.16
CA ASN A 43 -2.81 -13.72 5.34
C ASN A 43 -1.83 -13.62 6.49
N LYS A 44 -1.42 -12.40 6.85
CA LYS A 44 -0.31 -12.17 7.79
C LYS A 44 -0.72 -11.41 9.05
N GLY A 45 -1.97 -11.00 9.14
CA GLY A 45 -2.49 -10.31 10.31
C GLY A 45 -2.17 -8.83 10.36
N ALA A 46 -2.13 -8.27 11.56
CA ALA A 46 -1.91 -6.84 11.76
C ALA A 46 -0.43 -6.53 11.94
N HIS A 47 0.02 -5.50 11.21
CA HIS A 47 1.39 -4.98 11.31
C HIS A 47 1.31 -3.56 11.85
N ARG A 48 1.77 -3.33 13.07
CA ARG A 48 1.63 -2.06 13.78
C ARG A 48 2.94 -1.31 13.85
N GLY A 49 2.89 -0.02 13.47
CA GLY A 49 4.03 0.87 13.49
C GLY A 49 4.85 0.82 12.20
N ARG A 50 5.66 1.86 12.01
CA ARG A 50 6.44 2.03 10.78
C ARG A 50 7.45 0.90 10.54
N ASP A 51 8.07 0.39 11.61
CA ASP A 51 9.04 -0.69 11.48
C ASP A 51 8.38 -1.97 10.98
N ALA A 52 7.18 -2.27 11.47
CA ALA A 52 6.44 -3.45 11.02
C ALA A 52 5.99 -3.31 9.57
N ILE A 53 5.54 -2.11 9.17
CA ILE A 53 5.18 -1.83 7.78
C ILE A 53 6.38 -2.04 6.86
N ASP A 54 7.53 -1.49 7.25
CA ASP A 54 8.76 -1.62 6.46
C ASP A 54 9.17 -3.09 6.31
N ARG A 55 9.08 -3.85 7.39
CA ARG A 55 9.41 -5.27 7.37
C ARG A 55 8.53 -6.06 6.42
N ILE A 56 7.19 -5.89 6.52
CA ILE A 56 6.28 -6.67 5.67
C ILE A 56 6.36 -6.23 4.22
N ALA A 57 6.51 -4.94 3.94
CA ALA A 57 6.67 -4.44 2.59
C ALA A 57 7.95 -5.00 1.96
N GLY A 58 9.03 -5.06 2.72
CA GLY A 58 10.29 -5.63 2.26
C GLY A 58 10.19 -7.12 1.96
N ILE A 59 9.50 -7.88 2.80
CA ILE A 59 9.28 -9.32 2.58
C ILE A 59 8.47 -9.55 1.31
N ILE A 60 7.38 -8.81 1.14
CA ILE A 60 6.52 -8.94 -0.05
C ILE A 60 7.32 -8.61 -1.31
N LYS A 61 8.10 -7.53 -1.28
CA LYS A 61 8.86 -7.10 -2.44
C LYS A 61 10.00 -8.07 -2.77
N ALA A 62 10.63 -8.64 -1.75
CA ALA A 62 11.70 -9.64 -1.94
C ALA A 62 11.16 -10.94 -2.54
N THR A 63 9.91 -11.31 -2.24
CA THR A 63 9.28 -12.51 -2.79
C THR A 63 9.05 -12.37 -4.29
N HIS A 64 8.67 -11.17 -4.74
CA HIS A 64 8.40 -10.87 -6.14
C HIS A 64 8.98 -9.51 -6.51
N PRO A 65 10.31 -9.39 -6.68
CA PRO A 65 10.96 -8.09 -6.86
C PRO A 65 10.58 -7.37 -8.15
N ASP A 66 10.11 -8.08 -9.17
CA ASP A 66 9.69 -7.50 -10.44
C ASP A 66 8.21 -7.14 -10.50
N TYR A 67 7.41 -7.47 -9.47
CA TYR A 67 6.00 -7.15 -9.45
C TYR A 67 5.80 -5.65 -9.22
N GLN A 68 4.85 -5.08 -9.97
CA GLN A 68 4.43 -3.70 -9.81
C GLN A 68 2.94 -3.65 -9.56
N TYR A 69 2.53 -2.70 -8.72
CA TYR A 69 1.11 -2.44 -8.47
C TYR A 69 0.58 -1.46 -9.49
N ARG A 70 -0.55 -1.80 -10.09
CA ARG A 70 -1.23 -0.93 -11.05
C ARG A 70 -2.64 -0.66 -10.57
N PRO A 71 -2.96 0.60 -10.21
CA PRO A 71 -4.32 0.96 -9.83
C PRO A 71 -5.29 0.73 -10.99
N ILE A 72 -6.49 0.28 -10.65
CA ILE A 72 -7.59 0.09 -11.60
C ILE A 72 -8.61 1.20 -11.35
N GLY A 73 -8.60 2.19 -12.23
CA GLY A 73 -9.41 3.39 -12.05
C GLY A 73 -8.86 4.34 -11.01
N ALA A 74 -9.57 5.42 -10.78
CA ALA A 74 -9.18 6.41 -9.77
C ALA A 74 -9.65 5.97 -8.38
N PRO A 75 -8.90 6.34 -7.32
CA PRO A 75 -9.38 6.11 -5.97
C PRO A 75 -10.69 6.84 -5.70
N GLU A 76 -11.54 6.24 -4.88
CA GLU A 76 -12.75 6.88 -4.36
C GLU A 76 -12.47 7.38 -2.95
N GLU A 77 -12.83 8.63 -2.67
CA GLU A 77 -12.69 9.22 -1.34
C GLU A 77 -14.03 9.41 -0.65
N LEU A 78 -14.06 9.19 0.65
CA LEU A 78 -15.19 9.48 1.50
C LEU A 78 -14.67 9.83 2.88
N GLY A 79 -14.85 11.09 3.30
CA GLY A 79 -14.34 11.56 4.57
C GLY A 79 -12.83 11.45 4.66
N ASP A 80 -12.33 10.73 5.65
CA ASP A 80 -10.91 10.48 5.86
C ASP A 80 -10.44 9.18 5.22
N ALA A 81 -11.27 8.54 4.41
CA ALA A 81 -10.97 7.25 3.80
C ALA A 81 -10.89 7.34 2.29
N ALA A 82 -10.09 6.45 1.70
CA ALA A 82 -10.09 6.20 0.26
C ALA A 82 -9.99 4.71 0.00
N ARG A 83 -10.51 4.28 -1.13
CA ARG A 83 -10.35 2.91 -1.60
C ARG A 83 -9.96 2.89 -3.06
N CYS A 84 -9.21 1.87 -3.46
CA CYS A 84 -8.84 1.69 -4.86
C CYS A 84 -8.54 0.22 -5.12
N ARG A 85 -9.09 -0.29 -6.22
CA ARG A 85 -8.70 -1.61 -6.72
C ARG A 85 -7.35 -1.51 -7.40
N TRP A 86 -6.60 -2.60 -7.31
CA TRP A 86 -5.30 -2.70 -7.99
C TRP A 86 -5.05 -4.13 -8.45
N VAL A 87 -4.15 -4.26 -9.42
CA VAL A 87 -3.58 -5.54 -9.83
C VAL A 87 -2.07 -5.48 -9.63
N SER A 88 -1.46 -6.62 -9.41
CA SER A 88 -0.01 -6.73 -9.22
C SER A 88 0.55 -7.89 -10.01
N GLY A 89 1.69 -7.69 -10.62
CA GLY A 89 2.40 -8.71 -11.38
C GLY A 89 3.57 -8.14 -12.14
N THR A 90 4.20 -9.00 -12.95
CA THR A 90 5.30 -8.58 -13.81
C THR A 90 4.76 -7.69 -14.93
N PRO A 91 5.39 -6.54 -15.21
CA PRO A 91 4.97 -5.67 -16.30
C PRO A 91 4.93 -6.43 -17.63
N GLY A 92 3.87 -6.19 -18.40
CA GLY A 92 3.67 -6.85 -19.70
C GLY A 92 3.10 -8.26 -19.64
N LYS A 93 2.84 -8.78 -18.44
CA LYS A 93 2.23 -10.10 -18.25
C LYS A 93 0.89 -9.97 -17.56
N ALA A 94 0.11 -11.05 -17.58
CA ALA A 94 -1.16 -11.10 -16.87
C ALA A 94 -0.92 -10.89 -15.37
N PRO A 95 -1.85 -10.21 -14.67
CA PRO A 95 -1.71 -10.00 -13.24
C PRO A 95 -1.62 -11.30 -12.45
N ALA A 96 -0.75 -11.33 -11.45
CA ALA A 96 -0.62 -12.45 -10.53
C ALA A 96 -1.55 -12.31 -9.33
N TYR A 97 -1.82 -11.08 -8.90
CA TYR A 97 -2.68 -10.77 -7.76
C TYR A 97 -3.60 -9.60 -8.09
N ALA A 98 -4.71 -9.56 -7.41
CA ALA A 98 -5.62 -8.41 -7.41
C ALA A 98 -6.13 -8.17 -6.02
N GLY A 99 -6.44 -6.93 -5.71
CA GLY A 99 -6.99 -6.58 -4.41
C GLY A 99 -7.57 -5.18 -4.39
N THR A 100 -8.09 -4.83 -3.23
CA THR A 100 -8.57 -3.48 -2.94
C THR A 100 -7.93 -3.03 -1.64
N ASP A 101 -7.36 -1.84 -1.65
CA ASP A 101 -6.88 -1.20 -0.44
C ASP A 101 -7.89 -0.16 0.02
N PHE A 102 -8.16 -0.18 1.33
CA PHE A 102 -8.84 0.91 2.04
C PHE A 102 -7.81 1.60 2.91
N VAL A 103 -7.68 2.91 2.76
CA VAL A 103 -6.74 3.71 3.53
C VAL A 103 -7.51 4.71 4.37
N ILE A 104 -7.17 4.79 5.64
CA ILE A 104 -7.69 5.81 6.55
C ILE A 104 -6.54 6.77 6.85
N ALA A 105 -6.80 8.07 6.67
CA ALA A 105 -5.83 9.11 6.96
C ALA A 105 -6.17 9.82 8.27
N ARG A 106 -5.13 10.27 8.97
CA ARG A 106 -5.27 11.15 10.13
C ARG A 106 -4.11 12.14 10.11
N ASN A 107 -4.44 13.41 10.22
CA ASN A 107 -3.44 14.49 10.17
C ASN A 107 -2.58 14.46 8.90
N GLY A 108 -3.20 14.12 7.77
CA GLY A 108 -2.52 14.11 6.47
C GLY A 108 -1.58 12.93 6.24
N ARG A 109 -1.65 11.89 7.08
CA ARG A 109 -0.82 10.70 6.97
C ARG A 109 -1.66 9.44 7.14
N ILE A 110 -1.14 8.32 6.67
CA ILE A 110 -1.84 7.03 6.76
C ILE A 110 -1.88 6.57 8.21
N ALA A 111 -3.09 6.36 8.73
CA ALA A 111 -3.32 5.77 10.05
C ALA A 111 -3.57 4.26 9.93
N ALA A 112 -4.27 3.81 8.87
CA ALA A 112 -4.58 2.41 8.70
C ALA A 112 -4.70 2.07 7.22
N VAL A 113 -4.27 0.86 6.87
CA VAL A 113 -4.48 0.26 5.56
C VAL A 113 -5.16 -1.09 5.77
N TYR A 114 -6.24 -1.32 5.04
CA TYR A 114 -6.97 -2.59 5.03
C TYR A 114 -6.86 -3.19 3.63
N LEU A 115 -6.27 -4.35 3.53
CA LEU A 115 -6.09 -5.06 2.26
C LEU A 115 -7.14 -6.17 2.14
N PHE A 116 -7.85 -6.17 1.02
CA PHE A 116 -8.77 -7.23 0.65
C PHE A 116 -8.32 -7.80 -0.69
N PHE A 117 -7.97 -9.08 -0.71
CA PHE A 117 -7.63 -9.73 -1.97
C PHE A 117 -8.88 -10.04 -2.78
N GLU A 118 -8.74 -10.02 -4.10
CA GLU A 118 -9.78 -10.42 -5.04
C GLU A 118 -9.36 -11.70 -5.75
N MET A 119 -10.34 -12.52 -6.11
CA MET A 119 -10.07 -13.65 -6.98
C MET A 119 -9.88 -13.14 -8.41
N LEU A 120 -8.83 -13.62 -9.07
CA LEU A 120 -8.63 -13.37 -10.49
C LEU A 120 -9.47 -14.36 -11.30
N PRO A 121 -10.01 -13.93 -12.48
CA PRO A 121 -10.77 -14.82 -13.36
C PRO A 121 -9.92 -15.94 -13.93
#